data_5af73590897d1a14d14a988d73fbe15c
#
_entry.id   5af73590897d1a14d14a988d73fbe15c
#
_cell.length_a   1.000
_cell.length_b   1.000
_cell.length_c   1.000
_cell.angle_alpha   90.00
_cell.angle_beta   90.00
_cell.angle_gamma   90.00
#
_symmetry.space_group_name_H-M   'P 1'
#
loop_
_entity.id
_entity.type
_entity.pdbx_description
1 polymer ?
#
loop_
_entity_poly.entity_id
_entity_poly.type
_entity_poly.pdbx_seq_one_letter_code
_entity_poly.pdbx_strand_id
1 'polypeptide(L)'
;GTTTDTGRKTAEAIIQANPDIDSLIVAGGGGDVLVGANAAIEALGLVGKVQTVSTDFLPDLDVKLENGTMAAESGGHYADPFFAFLLVYNAIKGNYEVPTDGFYEMLFPYMFVDSPESYANYAQYFTGTELPYYSDEIAELADMDFDALNKACAALSVEDVVARHAK
;
A
#
# COMPACT_ATOMS: atom_id res chain seq x y z
N GLY A 1 -13.34 -8.92 -14.64
CA GLY A 1 -14.12 -9.47 -13.55
C GLY A 1 -13.66 -8.92 -12.22
N THR A 2 -14.51 -8.96 -11.22
CA THR A 2 -14.27 -8.37 -9.88
C THR A 2 -14.49 -9.39 -8.76
N THR A 3 -14.46 -10.69 -9.09
CA THR A 3 -14.68 -11.76 -8.12
C THR A 3 -13.48 -12.71 -8.07
N THR A 4 -13.32 -13.40 -6.96
CA THR A 4 -12.31 -14.45 -6.75
C THR A 4 -12.38 -15.53 -7.86
N ASP A 5 -13.58 -16.02 -8.22
CA ASP A 5 -13.75 -17.02 -9.28
C ASP A 5 -13.29 -16.50 -10.66
N THR A 6 -13.58 -15.24 -10.98
CA THR A 6 -13.13 -14.63 -12.22
C THR A 6 -11.62 -14.45 -12.23
N GLY A 7 -11.03 -13.98 -11.12
CA GLY A 7 -9.58 -13.85 -10.94
C GLY A 7 -8.88 -15.19 -11.16
N ARG A 8 -9.38 -16.26 -10.52
CA ARG A 8 -8.84 -17.61 -10.67
C ARG A 8 -8.88 -18.10 -12.11
N LYS A 9 -10.04 -18.06 -12.75
CA LYS A 9 -10.21 -18.55 -14.14
C LYS A 9 -9.34 -17.76 -15.13
N THR A 10 -9.21 -16.44 -14.91
CA THR A 10 -8.38 -15.60 -15.78
C THR A 10 -6.90 -15.94 -15.59
N ALA A 11 -6.43 -16.08 -14.36
CA ALA A 11 -5.04 -16.45 -14.08
C ALA A 11 -4.71 -17.85 -14.62
N GLU A 12 -5.58 -18.84 -14.41
CA GLU A 12 -5.42 -20.18 -14.99
C GLU A 12 -5.29 -20.13 -16.53
N ALA A 13 -6.14 -19.35 -17.22
CA ALA A 13 -6.10 -19.21 -18.65
C ALA A 13 -4.83 -18.51 -19.16
N ILE A 14 -4.38 -17.46 -18.47
CA ILE A 14 -3.14 -16.75 -18.80
C ILE A 14 -1.93 -17.67 -18.65
N ILE A 15 -1.82 -18.38 -17.53
CA ILE A 15 -0.71 -19.29 -17.22
C ILE A 15 -0.67 -20.44 -18.25
N GLN A 16 -1.82 -21.03 -18.58
CA GLN A 16 -1.90 -22.10 -19.57
C GLN A 16 -1.52 -21.65 -20.98
N ALA A 17 -1.87 -20.40 -21.34
CA ALA A 17 -1.51 -19.82 -22.64
C ALA A 17 -0.03 -19.39 -22.73
N ASN A 18 0.62 -19.19 -21.58
CA ASN A 18 2.00 -18.68 -21.48
C ASN A 18 2.80 -19.52 -20.47
N PRO A 19 3.25 -20.73 -20.87
CA PRO A 19 3.87 -21.67 -19.92
C PRO A 19 5.21 -21.20 -19.34
N ASP A 20 5.83 -20.19 -19.95
CA ASP A 20 7.10 -19.61 -19.50
C ASP A 20 6.92 -18.34 -18.63
N ILE A 21 5.67 -18.01 -18.26
CA ILE A 21 5.39 -16.84 -17.42
C ILE A 21 5.92 -17.08 -15.99
N ASP A 22 6.55 -16.06 -15.42
CA ASP A 22 7.07 -16.06 -14.04
C ASP A 22 6.33 -15.09 -13.12
N SER A 23 5.54 -14.17 -13.69
CA SER A 23 4.86 -13.14 -12.88
C SER A 23 3.51 -12.74 -13.48
N LEU A 24 2.60 -12.34 -12.59
CA LEU A 24 1.28 -11.78 -12.90
C LEU A 24 1.10 -10.45 -12.18
N ILE A 25 0.85 -9.40 -12.94
CA ILE A 25 0.41 -8.13 -12.37
C ILE A 25 -1.11 -8.14 -12.26
N VAL A 26 -1.64 -8.10 -11.04
CA VAL A 26 -3.07 -8.03 -10.78
C VAL A 26 -3.44 -6.59 -10.49
N ALA A 27 -4.03 -5.90 -11.47
CA ALA A 27 -4.40 -4.49 -11.37
C ALA A 27 -5.91 -4.33 -11.17
N GLY A 28 -6.30 -3.65 -10.10
CA GLY A 28 -7.68 -3.31 -9.78
C GLY A 28 -8.53 -4.50 -9.34
N GLY A 29 -9.77 -4.22 -9.00
CA GLY A 29 -10.74 -5.23 -8.57
C GLY A 29 -10.70 -5.61 -7.10
N GLY A 30 -9.91 -4.91 -6.31
CA GLY A 30 -9.73 -5.21 -4.90
C GLY A 30 -9.11 -6.58 -4.62
N GLY A 31 -9.02 -6.96 -3.37
CA GLY A 31 -8.42 -8.22 -2.93
C GLY A 31 -9.00 -9.49 -3.55
N ASP A 32 -10.28 -9.50 -3.93
CA ASP A 32 -10.94 -10.70 -4.44
C ASP A 32 -10.30 -11.29 -5.71
N VAL A 33 -9.91 -10.44 -6.66
CA VAL A 33 -9.27 -10.89 -7.91
C VAL A 33 -7.88 -11.46 -7.63
N LEU A 34 -7.14 -10.81 -6.73
CA LEU A 34 -5.81 -11.25 -6.31
C LEU A 34 -5.88 -12.58 -5.54
N VAL A 35 -6.84 -12.73 -4.63
CA VAL A 35 -7.11 -14.02 -3.95
C VAL A 35 -7.35 -15.12 -4.98
N GLY A 36 -8.13 -14.83 -6.03
CA GLY A 36 -8.38 -15.79 -7.10
C GLY A 36 -7.12 -16.15 -7.90
N ALA A 37 -6.29 -15.16 -8.24
CA ALA A 37 -5.04 -15.38 -8.97
C ALA A 37 -4.05 -16.22 -8.15
N ASN A 38 -3.89 -15.92 -6.86
CA ASN A 38 -3.05 -16.70 -5.95
C ASN A 38 -3.55 -18.14 -5.83
N ALA A 39 -4.86 -18.34 -5.69
CA ALA A 39 -5.45 -19.67 -5.65
C ALA A 39 -5.23 -20.48 -6.95
N ALA A 40 -5.16 -19.83 -8.10
CA ALA A 40 -4.80 -20.48 -9.35
C ALA A 40 -3.34 -20.97 -9.37
N ILE A 41 -2.40 -20.13 -8.90
CA ILE A 41 -0.98 -20.48 -8.78
C ILE A 41 -0.80 -21.69 -7.85
N GLU A 42 -1.48 -21.69 -6.70
CA GLU A 42 -1.45 -22.78 -5.72
C GLU A 42 -2.03 -24.08 -6.31
N ALA A 43 -3.21 -24.00 -6.94
CA ALA A 43 -3.87 -25.16 -7.54
C ALA A 43 -3.07 -25.80 -8.70
N LEU A 44 -2.30 -24.99 -9.43
CA LEU A 44 -1.42 -25.46 -10.50
C LEU A 44 -0.04 -25.94 -10.01
N GLY A 45 0.25 -25.85 -8.71
CA GLY A 45 1.54 -26.25 -8.13
C GLY A 45 2.71 -25.34 -8.55
N LEU A 46 2.45 -24.07 -8.77
CA LEU A 46 3.41 -23.09 -9.29
C LEU A 46 3.91 -22.10 -8.23
N VAL A 47 3.60 -22.34 -6.95
CA VAL A 47 4.14 -21.54 -5.83
C VAL A 47 5.67 -21.47 -5.91
N GLY A 48 6.23 -20.26 -5.79
CA GLY A 48 7.65 -19.99 -5.92
C GLY A 48 8.20 -20.04 -7.36
N LYS A 49 7.33 -20.29 -8.36
CA LYS A 49 7.69 -20.24 -9.79
C LYS A 49 6.98 -19.12 -10.53
N VAL A 50 5.72 -18.90 -10.21
CA VAL A 50 4.91 -17.78 -10.71
C VAL A 50 4.51 -16.96 -9.49
N GLN A 51 4.79 -15.67 -9.53
CA GLN A 51 4.50 -14.76 -8.43
C GLN A 51 3.51 -13.68 -8.85
N THR A 52 2.71 -13.20 -7.92
CA THR A 52 1.85 -12.04 -8.16
C THR A 52 2.44 -10.76 -7.55
N VAL A 53 2.08 -9.63 -8.14
CA VAL A 53 2.20 -8.29 -7.56
C VAL A 53 0.87 -7.57 -7.74
N SER A 54 0.50 -6.75 -6.76
CA SER A 54 -0.81 -6.07 -6.78
C SER A 54 -0.79 -4.78 -5.96
N THR A 55 -1.98 -4.18 -5.87
CA THR A 55 -2.33 -3.13 -4.91
C THR A 55 -3.44 -3.64 -4.00
N ASP A 56 -3.52 -3.11 -2.78
CA ASP A 56 -4.46 -3.49 -1.71
C ASP A 56 -4.03 -4.76 -0.94
N PHE A 57 -3.63 -4.55 0.30
CA PHE A 57 -3.06 -5.61 1.14
C PHE A 57 -4.05 -6.72 1.49
N LEU A 58 -3.60 -7.98 1.28
CA LEU A 58 -4.33 -9.16 1.71
C LEU A 58 -4.10 -9.45 3.20
N PRO A 59 -5.07 -10.06 3.89
CA PRO A 59 -4.92 -10.45 5.30
C PRO A 59 -3.80 -11.46 5.56
N ASP A 60 -3.46 -12.31 4.58
CA ASP A 60 -2.43 -13.36 4.64
C ASP A 60 -1.19 -13.01 3.80
N LEU A 61 -0.91 -11.71 3.63
CA LEU A 61 0.19 -11.23 2.81
C LEU A 61 1.56 -11.71 3.31
N ASP A 62 1.77 -11.77 4.62
CA ASP A 62 2.98 -12.33 5.24
C ASP A 62 3.27 -13.77 4.75
N VAL A 63 2.26 -14.63 4.77
CA VAL A 63 2.37 -16.01 4.29
C VAL A 63 2.63 -16.08 2.80
N LYS A 64 2.02 -15.19 2.01
CA LYS A 64 2.21 -15.16 0.55
C LYS A 64 3.59 -14.65 0.14
N LEU A 65 4.15 -13.69 0.87
CA LEU A 65 5.53 -13.23 0.68
C LEU A 65 6.52 -14.33 1.10
N GLU A 66 6.30 -14.99 2.25
CA GLU A 66 7.19 -16.03 2.76
C GLU A 66 7.26 -17.24 1.82
N ASN A 67 6.13 -17.70 1.31
CA ASN A 67 6.08 -18.89 0.44
C ASN A 67 6.37 -18.59 -1.03
N GLY A 68 6.51 -17.32 -1.42
CA GLY A 68 6.82 -16.91 -2.79
C GLY A 68 5.63 -16.97 -3.74
N THR A 69 4.39 -16.98 -3.26
CA THR A 69 3.20 -16.76 -4.10
C THR A 69 3.10 -15.32 -4.56
N MET A 70 3.52 -14.37 -3.72
CA MET A 70 3.62 -12.95 -4.03
C MET A 70 5.06 -12.48 -3.97
N ALA A 71 5.44 -11.58 -4.87
CA ALA A 71 6.75 -10.94 -4.87
C ALA A 71 6.75 -9.63 -4.07
N ALA A 72 5.69 -8.86 -4.20
CA ALA A 72 5.52 -7.58 -3.52
C ALA A 72 4.07 -7.12 -3.60
N GLU A 73 3.72 -6.18 -2.75
CA GLU A 73 2.43 -5.49 -2.81
C GLU A 73 2.58 -4.02 -2.39
N SER A 74 1.77 -3.14 -3.00
CA SER A 74 1.62 -1.76 -2.58
C SER A 74 0.18 -1.48 -2.18
N GLY A 75 -0.02 -0.68 -1.13
CA GLY A 75 -1.37 -0.41 -0.65
C GLY A 75 -1.36 0.36 0.66
N GLY A 76 -2.27 -0.01 1.56
CA GLY A 76 -2.29 0.58 2.89
C GLY A 76 -2.54 2.08 2.85
N HIS A 77 -3.63 2.53 2.25
CA HIS A 77 -4.08 3.91 2.02
C HIS A 77 -4.10 4.82 3.28
N TYR A 78 -3.04 4.77 4.07
CA TYR A 78 -2.95 5.54 5.31
C TYR A 78 -2.81 7.04 5.05
N ALA A 79 -2.03 7.40 4.03
CA ALA A 79 -1.76 8.81 3.71
C ALA A 79 -3.04 9.54 3.27
N ASP A 80 -3.95 8.87 2.58
CA ASP A 80 -5.15 9.47 1.99
C ASP A 80 -6.01 10.20 3.03
N PRO A 81 -6.54 9.55 4.08
CA PRO A 81 -7.37 10.24 5.07
C PRO A 81 -6.55 11.14 6.00
N PHE A 82 -5.35 10.74 6.38
CA PHE A 82 -4.55 11.44 7.37
C PHE A 82 -4.03 12.79 6.83
N PHE A 83 -3.35 12.78 5.71
CA PHE A 83 -2.82 14.02 5.12
C PHE A 83 -3.91 14.89 4.50
N ALA A 84 -4.99 14.30 3.95
CA ALA A 84 -6.15 15.08 3.53
C ALA A 84 -6.80 15.84 4.70
N PHE A 85 -6.91 15.19 5.86
CA PHE A 85 -7.38 15.86 7.08
C PHE A 85 -6.45 17.02 7.49
N LEU A 86 -5.15 16.78 7.56
CA LEU A 86 -4.16 17.81 7.92
C LEU A 86 -4.16 18.97 6.92
N LEU A 87 -4.33 18.68 5.62
CA LEU A 87 -4.43 19.70 4.60
C LEU A 87 -5.57 20.68 4.88
N VAL A 88 -6.77 20.14 5.15
CA VAL A 88 -7.95 20.96 5.48
C VAL A 88 -7.77 21.67 6.83
N TYR A 89 -7.27 20.98 7.83
CA TYR A 89 -7.04 21.54 9.16
C TYR A 89 -6.06 22.72 9.13
N ASN A 90 -4.93 22.59 8.44
CA ASN A 90 -3.90 23.62 8.33
C ASN A 90 -4.41 24.84 7.54
N ALA A 91 -5.25 24.63 6.51
CA ALA A 91 -5.91 25.71 5.80
C ALA A 91 -6.86 26.50 6.70
N ILE A 92 -7.71 25.81 7.48
CA ILE A 92 -8.64 26.44 8.44
C ILE A 92 -7.87 27.19 9.53
N LYS A 93 -6.73 26.66 9.96
CA LYS A 93 -5.86 27.28 10.95
C LYS A 93 -5.14 28.52 10.41
N GLY A 94 -5.07 28.70 9.10
CA GLY A 94 -4.44 29.84 8.44
C GLY A 94 -2.93 29.67 8.20
N ASN A 95 -2.44 28.43 8.20
CA ASN A 95 -1.03 28.15 7.95
C ASN A 95 -0.66 28.39 6.46
N TYR A 96 -1.65 28.41 5.57
CA TYR A 96 -1.51 28.79 4.16
C TYR A 96 -2.85 29.24 3.57
N GLU A 97 -2.80 29.98 2.47
CA GLU A 97 -3.99 30.42 1.75
C GLU A 97 -4.42 29.39 0.70
N VAL A 98 -5.70 29.04 0.69
CA VAL A 98 -6.27 28.19 -0.36
C VAL A 98 -6.38 29.00 -1.64
N PRO A 99 -5.86 28.55 -2.80
CA PRO A 99 -5.94 29.27 -4.04
C PRO A 99 -7.39 29.51 -4.48
N THR A 100 -7.68 30.72 -4.94
CA THR A 100 -9.02 31.10 -5.44
C THR A 100 -9.24 30.66 -6.87
N ASP A 101 -8.17 30.50 -7.63
CA ASP A 101 -8.13 30.06 -9.03
C ASP A 101 -7.15 28.89 -9.17
N GLY A 102 -7.65 27.69 -9.17
CA GLY A 102 -6.85 26.48 -9.21
C GLY A 102 -7.03 25.61 -7.97
N PHE A 103 -6.06 24.74 -7.74
CA PHE A 103 -6.05 23.81 -6.60
C PHE A 103 -4.63 23.44 -6.22
N TYR A 104 -4.43 23.02 -4.98
CA TYR A 104 -3.22 22.34 -4.57
C TYR A 104 -3.30 20.86 -4.96
N GLU A 105 -2.21 20.34 -5.46
CA GLU A 105 -2.05 18.92 -5.77
C GLU A 105 -1.12 18.28 -4.74
N MET A 106 -1.56 17.21 -4.12
CA MET A 106 -0.78 16.41 -3.18
C MET A 106 -0.86 14.94 -3.61
N LEU A 107 0.30 14.30 -3.78
CA LEU A 107 0.38 12.89 -4.10
C LEU A 107 0.51 12.08 -2.80
N PHE A 108 -0.44 11.19 -2.57
CA PHE A 108 -0.42 10.28 -1.43
C PHE A 108 0.34 9.01 -1.80
N PRO A 109 1.43 8.67 -1.08
CA PRO A 109 2.17 7.45 -1.33
C PRO A 109 1.40 6.22 -0.83
N TYR A 110 1.54 5.11 -1.54
CA TYR A 110 1.20 3.80 -1.01
C TYR A 110 2.36 3.24 -0.19
N MET A 111 2.02 2.47 0.83
CA MET A 111 3.02 1.66 1.52
C MET A 111 3.42 0.49 0.61
N PHE A 112 4.70 0.16 0.60
CA PHE A 112 5.26 -0.91 -0.21
C PHE A 112 5.86 -1.98 0.68
N VAL A 113 5.57 -3.24 0.37
CA VAL A 113 6.12 -4.41 1.07
C VAL A 113 6.52 -5.48 0.06
N ASP A 114 7.70 -6.08 0.24
CA ASP A 114 8.30 -7.07 -0.65
C ASP A 114 8.93 -8.26 0.10
N SER A 115 8.75 -8.29 1.40
CA SER A 115 9.32 -9.32 2.26
C SER A 115 8.49 -9.49 3.53
N PRO A 116 8.58 -10.64 4.23
CA PRO A 116 7.98 -10.80 5.55
C PRO A 116 8.44 -9.74 6.56
N GLU A 117 9.70 -9.28 6.47
CA GLU A 117 10.25 -8.26 7.35
C GLU A 117 9.61 -6.89 7.09
N SER A 118 9.53 -6.46 5.81
CA SER A 118 8.88 -5.19 5.46
C SER A 118 7.39 -5.19 5.81
N TYR A 119 6.72 -6.34 5.66
CA TYR A 119 5.33 -6.50 6.11
C TYR A 119 5.19 -6.45 7.64
N ALA A 120 6.11 -7.07 8.39
CA ALA A 120 6.08 -7.00 9.85
C ALA A 120 6.25 -5.55 10.35
N ASN A 121 7.14 -4.79 9.74
CA ASN A 121 7.33 -3.37 10.00
C ASN A 121 6.06 -2.56 9.66
N TYR A 122 5.44 -2.82 8.50
CA TYR A 122 4.15 -2.21 8.15
C TYR A 122 3.07 -2.56 9.20
N ALA A 123 2.93 -3.84 9.53
CA ALA A 123 1.92 -4.28 10.46
C ALA A 123 2.08 -3.67 11.86
N GLN A 124 3.31 -3.46 12.32
CA GLN A 124 3.60 -2.86 13.61
C GLN A 124 2.98 -1.46 13.74
N TYR A 125 3.16 -0.60 12.73
CA TYR A 125 2.82 0.83 12.80
C TYR A 125 1.50 1.19 12.12
N PHE A 126 1.05 0.43 11.11
CA PHE A 126 -0.11 0.81 10.31
C PHE A 126 -1.38 -0.01 10.62
N THR A 127 -1.22 -1.22 11.16
CA THR A 127 -2.36 -2.08 11.53
C THR A 127 -2.28 -2.61 12.96
N GLY A 128 -1.15 -2.42 13.64
CA GLY A 128 -0.89 -2.88 15.00
C GLY A 128 -1.30 -1.88 16.08
N THR A 129 -0.56 -1.90 17.17
CA THR A 129 -0.83 -1.06 18.36
C THR A 129 0.00 0.23 18.39
N GLU A 130 1.06 0.30 17.62
CA GLU A 130 1.86 1.51 17.45
C GLU A 130 1.27 2.40 16.36
N LEU A 131 1.65 3.66 16.35
CA LEU A 131 1.12 4.63 15.39
C LEU A 131 2.24 5.08 14.47
N PRO A 132 1.96 5.32 13.17
CA PRO A 132 2.97 5.83 12.24
C PRO A 132 3.39 7.27 12.54
N TYR A 133 2.60 8.01 13.31
CA TYR A 133 2.92 9.34 13.83
C TYR A 133 2.48 9.43 15.30
N TYR A 134 3.39 9.85 16.17
CA TYR A 134 3.06 10.15 17.56
C TYR A 134 2.47 11.55 17.70
N SER A 135 1.91 11.85 18.87
CA SER A 135 1.16 13.09 19.10
C SER A 135 1.99 14.38 18.92
N ASP A 136 3.27 14.36 19.22
CA ASP A 136 4.20 15.46 18.99
C ASP A 136 4.50 15.66 17.51
N GLU A 137 4.70 14.58 16.76
CA GLU A 137 4.87 14.63 15.29
C GLU A 137 3.60 15.15 14.60
N ILE A 138 2.41 14.71 15.05
CA ILE A 138 1.13 15.22 14.54
C ILE A 138 0.98 16.72 14.83
N ALA A 139 1.40 17.18 16.00
CA ALA A 139 1.36 18.60 16.35
C ALA A 139 2.28 19.43 15.43
N GLU A 140 3.47 18.91 15.08
CA GLU A 140 4.36 19.55 14.10
C GLU A 140 3.74 19.60 12.70
N LEU A 141 3.18 18.50 12.22
CA LEU A 141 2.48 18.45 10.93
C LEU A 141 1.29 19.42 10.88
N ALA A 142 0.58 19.59 11.99
CA ALA A 142 -0.56 20.50 12.12
C ALA A 142 -0.18 21.99 12.14
N ASP A 143 1.09 22.32 12.17
CA ASP A 143 1.63 23.69 12.10
C ASP A 143 2.34 24.00 10.76
N MET A 144 2.44 23.01 9.87
CA MET A 144 3.13 23.16 8.58
C MET A 144 2.31 23.98 7.58
N ASP A 145 3.00 24.70 6.72
CA ASP A 145 2.45 25.23 5.47
C ASP A 145 2.23 24.11 4.44
N PHE A 146 1.67 24.45 3.27
CA PHE A 146 1.37 23.46 2.23
C PHE A 146 2.63 22.74 1.73
N ASP A 147 3.71 23.45 1.46
CA ASP A 147 4.92 22.86 0.87
C ASP A 147 5.60 21.89 1.84
N ALA A 148 5.69 22.26 3.12
CA ALA A 148 6.24 21.41 4.16
C ALA A 148 5.37 20.17 4.38
N LEU A 149 4.05 20.33 4.42
CA LEU A 149 3.12 19.21 4.58
C LEU A 149 3.15 18.26 3.38
N ASN A 150 3.21 18.78 2.15
CA ASN A 150 3.33 17.99 0.93
C ASN A 150 4.63 17.18 0.89
N LYS A 151 5.74 17.79 1.33
CA LYS A 151 7.03 17.10 1.46
C LYS A 151 6.98 15.99 2.52
N ALA A 152 6.35 16.24 3.67
CA ALA A 152 6.17 15.24 4.72
C ALA A 152 5.31 14.08 4.24
N CYS A 153 4.23 14.36 3.49
CA CYS A 153 3.39 13.34 2.87
C CYS A 153 4.18 12.49 1.87
N ALA A 154 4.92 13.11 0.98
CA ALA A 154 5.71 12.40 -0.04
C ALA A 154 6.83 11.54 0.56
N ALA A 155 7.30 11.86 1.75
CA ALA A 155 8.33 11.10 2.46
C ALA A 155 7.79 9.85 3.20
N LEU A 156 6.47 9.76 3.41
CA LEU A 156 5.88 8.67 4.17
C LEU A 156 6.11 7.32 3.48
N SER A 157 6.80 6.44 4.17
CA SER A 157 6.98 5.03 3.80
C SER A 157 7.11 4.18 5.07
N VAL A 158 7.13 2.87 4.93
CA VAL A 158 7.38 1.97 6.06
C VAL A 158 8.76 2.23 6.66
N GLU A 159 9.77 2.41 5.82
CA GLU A 159 11.15 2.69 6.22
C GLU A 159 11.28 4.05 6.93
N ASP A 160 10.55 5.08 6.46
CA ASP A 160 10.52 6.38 7.12
C ASP A 160 9.99 6.27 8.54
N VAL A 161 8.87 5.57 8.74
CA VAL A 161 8.28 5.37 10.07
C VAL A 161 9.23 4.61 10.98
N VAL A 162 9.81 3.49 10.52
CA VAL A 162 10.80 2.72 11.27
C VAL A 162 11.98 3.60 11.67
N ALA A 163 12.53 4.37 10.74
CA ALA A 163 13.68 5.24 11.00
C ALA A 163 13.38 6.36 11.99
N ARG A 164 12.18 6.94 11.98
CA ARG A 164 11.76 7.98 12.94
C ARG A 164 11.58 7.42 14.35
N HIS A 165 11.12 6.18 14.47
CA HIS A 165 10.78 5.54 15.75
C HIS A 165 11.88 4.59 16.29
N ALA A 166 12.95 4.36 15.56
CA ALA A 166 14.09 3.53 15.98
C ALA A 166 15.01 4.21 17.04
N LYS A 167 14.41 4.87 18.06
CA LYS A 167 15.17 5.58 19.12
C LYS A 167 15.25 4.78 20.42
#